data_e80b72c70ce49423a2332bb4f0472303
#
_entry.id   e80b72c70ce49423a2332bb4f0472303
#
_cell.length_a   1.000
_cell.length_b   1.000
_cell.length_c   1.000
_cell.angle_alpha   90.00
_cell.angle_beta   90.00
_cell.angle_gamma   90.00
#
_symmetry.space_group_name_H-M   'P 1'
#
loop_
_entity.id
_entity.type
_entity.pdbx_description
1 polymer ?
#
loop_
_entity_poly.entity_id
_entity_poly.type
_entity_poly.pdbx_seq_one_letter_code
_entity_poly.pdbx_strand_id
1 'polypeptide(L)'
;VDDNSYRHRVIMGDYNLTLYYSLAEHVELPVGCYCDFQGERFTLERPEAFKMKHSRSFEYTVTMESSQAKAKIWKFRNPVDGRLKFSLTAKPHEHLQMFVDNMNRRDTGWAVGSCVSGDEVCISYNHAFCYEALSQMASTLNTEFEFNGKTVSLRKVEYNKNNPLPLSYGRGNGFKPNVGRSNYGDTPPTEILYVQGGSDNIDPSKYGSSELLLPKSQSIAFDGVYFEDEEGFNAENARFYVTDDLGFSIRRQDKELTSLAESSLDCSDIYPKRVGEISSVVCVDKDKHFYDIIDNSIPENLDYEKCLIDGETMTVIFQTGMLAGKEFEVKYYHNSILNPDGSLKSAA
;
A
#
# COMPACT_ATOMS: atom_id res chain seq x y z
N VAL A 1 -27.44 13.22 29.03
CA VAL A 1 -27.05 12.82 27.68
C VAL A 1 -28.29 12.32 26.97
N ASP A 2 -28.52 12.82 25.77
CA ASP A 2 -29.68 12.49 24.93
C ASP A 2 -29.51 11.09 24.31
N ASP A 3 -30.64 10.40 24.07
CA ASP A 3 -30.69 9.07 23.45
C ASP A 3 -30.15 9.05 22.01
N ASN A 4 -30.02 10.22 21.38
CA ASN A 4 -29.38 10.36 20.06
C ASN A 4 -27.82 10.35 20.11
N SER A 5 -27.23 10.34 21.31
CA SER A 5 -25.80 10.23 21.46
C SER A 5 -25.31 8.88 20.96
N TYR A 6 -24.18 8.87 20.24
CA TYR A 6 -23.70 7.65 19.60
C TYR A 6 -22.18 7.56 19.61
N ARG A 7 -21.71 6.32 19.53
CA ARG A 7 -20.31 5.98 19.24
C ARG A 7 -20.23 5.54 17.78
N HIS A 8 -19.30 6.15 17.05
CA HIS A 8 -19.01 5.83 15.66
C HIS A 8 -17.63 5.24 15.55
N ARG A 9 -17.50 4.07 14.91
CA ARG A 9 -16.24 3.41 14.66
C ARG A 9 -16.23 2.82 13.24
N VAL A 10 -15.22 3.16 12.48
CA VAL A 10 -14.98 2.65 11.12
C VAL A 10 -13.61 2.00 11.08
N ILE A 11 -13.51 0.83 10.44
CA ILE A 11 -12.22 0.19 10.15
C ILE A 11 -11.42 1.13 9.24
N MET A 12 -10.16 1.37 9.57
CA MET A 12 -9.31 2.34 8.85
C MET A 12 -9.95 3.73 8.75
N GLY A 13 -10.76 4.12 9.70
CA GLY A 13 -11.53 5.36 9.69
C GLY A 13 -11.57 6.04 11.05
N ASP A 14 -12.64 6.80 11.27
CA ASP A 14 -12.83 7.53 12.50
C ASP A 14 -13.33 6.63 13.64
N TYR A 15 -12.92 6.97 14.86
CA TYR A 15 -13.44 6.39 16.06
C TYR A 15 -13.68 7.50 17.07
N ASN A 16 -14.95 7.92 17.20
CA ASN A 16 -15.37 9.03 18.02
C ASN A 16 -16.64 8.75 18.80
N LEU A 17 -16.89 9.60 19.77
CA LEU A 17 -18.09 9.61 20.60
C LEU A 17 -18.75 10.97 20.45
N THR A 18 -19.97 11.01 19.95
CA THR A 18 -20.76 12.23 19.84
C THR A 18 -21.85 12.24 20.92
N LEU A 19 -21.80 13.26 21.78
CA LEU A 19 -22.72 13.45 22.88
C LEU A 19 -23.62 14.63 22.59
N TYR A 20 -24.92 14.43 22.77
CA TYR A 20 -25.95 15.47 22.77
C TYR A 20 -26.50 15.63 24.17
N TYR A 21 -26.56 16.84 24.66
CA TYR A 21 -27.16 17.16 25.95
C TYR A 21 -27.53 18.64 26.04
N SER A 22 -28.39 18.95 27.00
CA SER A 22 -28.78 20.34 27.26
C SER A 22 -28.50 20.69 28.72
N LEU A 23 -28.04 21.93 28.95
CA LEU A 23 -27.82 22.48 30.28
C LEU A 23 -28.61 23.77 30.47
N ALA A 24 -28.95 24.06 31.73
CA ALA A 24 -29.62 25.31 32.09
C ALA A 24 -28.71 26.54 32.08
N GLU A 25 -27.41 26.31 32.21
CA GLU A 25 -26.35 27.33 32.22
C GLU A 25 -25.31 26.99 31.18
N HIS A 26 -24.66 27.99 30.65
CA HIS A 26 -23.52 27.79 29.74
C HIS A 26 -22.31 27.26 30.50
N VAL A 27 -21.77 26.17 30.02
CA VAL A 27 -20.52 25.55 30.52
C VAL A 27 -19.57 25.38 29.35
N GLU A 28 -18.39 25.97 29.46
CA GLU A 28 -17.29 25.80 28.52
C GLU A 28 -16.49 24.54 28.88
N LEU A 29 -16.32 23.64 27.91
CA LEU A 29 -15.52 22.45 28.10
C LEU A 29 -14.06 22.71 27.67
N PRO A 30 -13.09 22.55 28.57
CA PRO A 30 -11.69 22.76 28.19
C PRO A 30 -11.24 21.70 27.17
N VAL A 31 -10.58 22.13 26.10
CA VAL A 31 -9.93 21.22 25.16
C VAL A 31 -8.93 20.35 25.93
N GLY A 32 -8.94 19.06 25.68
CA GLY A 32 -8.17 18.06 26.42
C GLY A 32 -8.94 17.37 27.54
N CYS A 33 -10.16 17.84 27.89
CA CYS A 33 -11.01 17.05 28.77
C CYS A 33 -11.40 15.71 28.12
N TYR A 34 -11.67 14.71 28.93
CA TYR A 34 -11.92 13.35 28.43
C TYR A 34 -13.08 12.69 29.14
N CYS A 35 -13.62 11.67 28.50
CA CYS A 35 -14.49 10.69 29.15
C CYS A 35 -14.05 9.27 28.81
N ASP A 36 -14.24 8.35 29.74
CA ASP A 36 -14.01 6.93 29.54
C ASP A 36 -15.35 6.26 29.25
N PHE A 37 -15.46 5.59 28.10
CA PHE A 37 -16.67 4.90 27.68
C PHE A 37 -16.32 3.52 27.11
N GLN A 38 -16.90 2.47 27.71
CA GLN A 38 -16.68 1.07 27.31
C GLN A 38 -15.20 0.67 27.22
N GLY A 39 -14.37 1.12 28.17
CA GLY A 39 -12.95 0.78 28.23
C GLY A 39 -12.05 1.61 27.30
N GLU A 40 -12.60 2.54 26.58
CA GLU A 40 -11.85 3.44 25.69
C GLU A 40 -11.93 4.89 26.21
N ARG A 41 -10.84 5.63 26.08
CA ARG A 41 -10.78 7.05 26.42
C ARG A 41 -11.00 7.91 25.19
N PHE A 42 -12.00 8.80 25.30
CA PHE A 42 -12.31 9.80 24.29
C PHE A 42 -11.95 11.18 24.82
N THR A 43 -11.21 11.94 24.04
CA THR A 43 -10.70 13.27 24.39
C THR A 43 -11.31 14.35 23.50
N LEU A 44 -11.65 15.47 24.07
CA LEU A 44 -12.11 16.65 23.33
C LEU A 44 -10.89 17.33 22.68
N GLU A 45 -10.72 17.19 21.38
CA GLU A 45 -9.59 17.76 20.62
C GLU A 45 -9.91 19.16 20.06
N ARG A 46 -11.17 19.54 20.03
CA ARG A 46 -11.69 20.82 19.52
C ARG A 46 -12.79 21.34 20.42
N PRO A 47 -12.98 22.66 20.51
CA PRO A 47 -14.10 23.22 21.29
C PRO A 47 -15.43 22.60 20.87
N GLU A 48 -16.32 22.45 21.82
CA GLU A 48 -17.68 21.99 21.63
C GLU A 48 -18.49 22.97 20.78
N ALA A 49 -19.49 22.43 20.08
CA ALA A 49 -20.52 23.24 19.46
C ALA A 49 -21.71 23.35 20.40
N PHE A 50 -22.21 24.56 20.62
CA PHE A 50 -23.46 24.75 21.38
C PHE A 50 -24.39 25.74 20.71
N LYS A 51 -25.68 25.61 21.02
CA LYS A 51 -26.72 26.54 20.61
C LYS A 51 -27.49 27.02 21.83
N MET A 52 -27.57 28.32 22.03
CA MET A 52 -28.47 28.91 23.02
C MET A 52 -29.87 29.04 22.46
N LYS A 53 -30.84 28.25 22.97
CA LYS A 53 -32.26 28.36 22.59
C LYS A 53 -32.98 29.48 23.32
N HIS A 54 -32.70 29.63 24.60
CA HIS A 54 -33.17 30.72 25.43
C HIS A 54 -32.26 30.86 26.67
N SER A 55 -32.48 31.83 27.50
CA SER A 55 -31.62 32.20 28.64
C SER A 55 -31.27 31.09 29.64
N ARG A 56 -32.05 29.98 29.61
CA ARG A 56 -31.84 28.80 30.47
C ARG A 56 -31.84 27.49 29.69
N SER A 57 -31.46 27.52 28.42
CA SER A 57 -31.34 26.30 27.62
C SER A 57 -30.22 26.42 26.61
N PHE A 58 -29.15 25.67 26.87
CA PHE A 58 -27.98 25.54 26.02
C PHE A 58 -27.88 24.09 25.54
N GLU A 59 -27.99 23.89 24.25
CA GLU A 59 -27.83 22.56 23.61
C GLU A 59 -26.42 22.40 23.13
N TYR A 60 -25.81 21.29 23.51
CA TYR A 60 -24.43 20.95 23.19
C TYR A 60 -24.37 19.77 22.23
N THR A 61 -23.46 19.86 21.27
CA THR A 61 -22.98 18.75 20.45
C THR A 61 -21.49 18.64 20.69
N VAL A 62 -21.06 17.59 21.38
CA VAL A 62 -19.69 17.36 21.77
C VAL A 62 -19.18 16.12 21.07
N THR A 63 -18.21 16.29 20.17
CA THR A 63 -17.53 15.18 19.52
C THR A 63 -16.15 14.98 20.15
N MET A 64 -15.96 13.84 20.77
CA MET A 64 -14.73 13.43 21.44
C MET A 64 -14.05 12.32 20.62
N GLU A 65 -12.77 12.43 20.46
CA GLU A 65 -11.97 11.54 19.62
C GLU A 65 -11.24 10.49 20.46
N SER A 66 -11.10 9.28 19.91
CA SER A 66 -10.25 8.26 20.52
C SER A 66 -8.77 8.57 20.34
N SER A 67 -7.91 7.79 21.00
CA SER A 67 -6.45 7.95 20.93
C SER A 67 -5.89 7.92 19.51
N GLN A 68 -6.54 7.19 18.59
CA GLN A 68 -6.12 7.09 17.18
C GLN A 68 -6.11 8.45 16.45
N ALA A 69 -6.93 9.42 16.88
CA ALA A 69 -6.97 10.74 16.25
C ALA A 69 -5.62 11.47 16.33
N LYS A 70 -4.78 11.15 17.32
CA LYS A 70 -3.42 11.68 17.45
C LYS A 70 -2.55 11.35 16.23
N ALA A 71 -2.76 10.20 15.61
CA ALA A 71 -2.03 9.82 14.40
C ALA A 71 -2.30 10.75 13.22
N LYS A 72 -3.45 11.44 13.18
CA LYS A 72 -3.82 12.38 12.12
C LYS A 72 -3.12 13.74 12.23
N ILE A 73 -2.56 14.06 13.38
CA ILE A 73 -1.95 15.38 13.65
C ILE A 73 -0.44 15.31 13.88
N TRP A 74 0.14 14.11 14.04
CA TRP A 74 1.57 13.93 14.24
C TRP A 74 2.28 13.49 12.98
N LYS A 75 3.41 14.14 12.68
CA LYS A 75 4.22 13.81 11.50
C LYS A 75 4.99 12.52 11.69
N PHE A 76 4.96 11.70 10.66
CA PHE A 76 5.76 10.49 10.54
C PHE A 76 7.18 10.83 10.12
N ARG A 77 8.19 10.38 10.88
CA ARG A 77 9.58 10.73 10.70
C ARG A 77 10.46 9.50 10.75
N ASN A 78 11.54 9.54 10.01
CA ASN A 78 12.61 8.57 10.18
C ASN A 78 13.18 8.69 11.61
N PRO A 79 13.20 7.60 12.41
CA PRO A 79 13.67 7.65 13.79
C PRO A 79 15.16 7.92 13.92
N VAL A 80 15.97 7.62 12.89
CA VAL A 80 17.43 7.76 12.92
C VAL A 80 17.86 9.22 12.73
N ASP A 81 17.35 9.88 11.70
CA ASP A 81 17.80 11.21 11.28
C ASP A 81 16.71 12.29 11.35
N GLY A 82 15.48 11.90 11.65
CA GLY A 82 14.34 12.81 11.79
C GLY A 82 13.77 13.34 10.48
N ARG A 83 14.23 12.90 9.31
CA ARG A 83 13.72 13.34 8.02
C ARG A 83 12.25 13.00 7.85
N LEU A 84 11.53 13.90 7.14
CA LEU A 84 10.12 13.72 6.79
C LEU A 84 9.94 13.12 5.39
N LYS A 85 10.97 13.14 4.55
CA LYS A 85 11.00 12.50 3.24
C LYS A 85 12.08 11.44 3.24
N PHE A 86 11.68 10.19 3.12
CA PHE A 86 12.58 9.03 3.12
C PHE A 86 11.86 7.80 2.58
N SER A 87 12.64 6.83 2.13
CA SER A 87 12.16 5.48 1.79
C SER A 87 12.72 4.50 2.80
N LEU A 88 11.94 3.49 3.12
CA LEU A 88 12.34 2.38 3.97
C LEU A 88 11.96 1.07 3.29
N THR A 89 12.92 0.16 3.17
CA THR A 89 12.67 -1.23 2.84
C THR A 89 12.81 -2.05 4.09
N ALA A 90 11.74 -2.71 4.48
CA ALA A 90 11.67 -3.46 5.73
C ALA A 90 10.51 -4.47 5.67
N LYS A 91 10.49 -5.40 6.61
CA LYS A 91 9.36 -6.32 6.80
C LYS A 91 8.14 -5.58 7.33
N PRO A 92 6.92 -6.10 7.10
CA PRO A 92 5.68 -5.46 7.57
C PRO A 92 5.70 -5.09 9.05
N HIS A 93 6.22 -5.97 9.91
CA HIS A 93 6.33 -5.72 11.34
C HIS A 93 7.26 -4.54 11.67
N GLU A 94 8.34 -4.35 10.94
CA GLU A 94 9.31 -3.27 11.17
C GLU A 94 8.73 -1.91 10.75
N HIS A 95 7.95 -1.87 9.66
CA HIS A 95 7.17 -0.70 9.29
C HIS A 95 6.18 -0.31 10.37
N LEU A 96 5.44 -1.28 10.92
CA LEU A 96 4.49 -1.05 11.99
C LEU A 96 5.19 -0.63 13.30
N GLN A 97 6.36 -1.21 13.61
CA GLN A 97 7.16 -0.81 14.76
C GLN A 97 7.61 0.65 14.64
N MET A 98 8.07 1.07 13.46
CA MET A 98 8.41 2.48 13.21
C MET A 98 7.21 3.42 13.43
N PHE A 99 6.00 3.00 13.05
CA PHE A 99 4.79 3.76 13.35
C PHE A 99 4.60 3.91 14.87
N VAL A 100 4.69 2.82 15.61
CA VAL A 100 4.55 2.80 17.07
C VAL A 100 5.62 3.67 17.74
N ASP A 101 6.86 3.62 17.29
CA ASP A 101 7.95 4.46 17.79
C ASP A 101 7.69 5.95 17.56
N ASN A 102 7.13 6.30 16.41
CA ASN A 102 6.72 7.68 16.11
C ASN A 102 5.60 8.16 17.05
N MET A 103 4.63 7.32 17.35
CA MET A 103 3.55 7.63 18.28
C MET A 103 4.08 7.77 19.72
N ASN A 104 4.92 6.83 20.16
CA ASN A 104 5.51 6.84 21.50
C ASN A 104 6.42 8.03 21.76
N ARG A 105 6.94 8.67 20.74
CA ARG A 105 7.73 9.89 20.89
C ARG A 105 6.94 11.03 21.52
N ARG A 106 5.65 11.09 21.33
CA ARG A 106 4.78 12.16 21.80
C ARG A 106 3.87 11.73 22.95
N ASP A 107 3.38 10.51 22.89
CA ASP A 107 2.45 9.97 23.87
C ASP A 107 2.75 8.48 24.06
N THR A 108 3.27 8.12 25.21
CA THR A 108 3.75 6.77 25.50
C THR A 108 2.65 5.73 25.68
N GLY A 109 3.02 4.45 25.58
CA GLY A 109 2.11 3.30 25.79
C GLY A 109 1.54 2.72 24.50
N TRP A 110 1.98 3.19 23.32
CA TRP A 110 1.65 2.55 22.05
C TRP A 110 2.41 1.25 21.88
N ALA A 111 1.74 0.24 21.34
CA ALA A 111 2.30 -1.09 21.15
C ALA A 111 1.90 -1.67 19.79
N VAL A 112 2.77 -2.53 19.26
CA VAL A 112 2.49 -3.33 18.08
C VAL A 112 1.57 -4.48 18.48
N GLY A 113 0.47 -4.64 17.77
CA GLY A 113 -0.44 -5.77 17.87
C GLY A 113 -0.12 -6.86 16.85
N SER A 114 -1.14 -7.48 16.28
CA SER A 114 -0.97 -8.46 15.22
C SER A 114 -0.53 -7.77 13.93
N CYS A 115 0.43 -8.38 13.22
CA CYS A 115 0.91 -7.89 11.94
C CYS A 115 0.92 -9.01 10.90
N VAL A 116 0.56 -8.70 9.66
CA VAL A 116 0.73 -9.60 8.52
C VAL A 116 2.22 -9.95 8.38
N SER A 117 2.50 -11.21 8.05
CA SER A 117 3.85 -11.65 7.68
C SER A 117 4.03 -11.48 6.17
N GLY A 118 5.24 -11.17 5.75
CA GLY A 118 5.57 -11.00 4.34
C GLY A 118 7.05 -10.67 4.17
N ASP A 119 7.46 -10.60 2.92
CA ASP A 119 8.79 -10.18 2.52
C ASP A 119 9.01 -8.68 2.78
N GLU A 120 10.23 -8.24 2.61
CA GLU A 120 10.58 -6.83 2.69
C GLU A 120 9.94 -6.04 1.55
N VAL A 121 9.32 -4.92 1.90
CA VAL A 121 8.72 -4.00 0.92
C VAL A 121 9.30 -2.61 1.10
N CYS A 122 9.49 -1.92 -0.02
CA CYS A 122 9.96 -0.54 -0.01
C CYS A 122 8.75 0.41 0.01
N ILE A 123 8.67 1.24 1.04
CA ILE A 123 7.65 2.28 1.15
C ILE A 123 8.31 3.65 1.25
N SER A 124 7.88 4.57 0.40
CA SER A 124 8.39 5.95 0.38
C SER A 124 7.42 6.89 1.08
N TYR A 125 7.91 7.59 2.08
CA TYR A 125 7.14 8.55 2.86
C TYR A 125 7.59 9.98 2.51
N ASN A 126 6.60 10.87 2.29
CA ASN A 126 6.86 12.25 1.94
C ASN A 126 5.98 13.18 2.77
N HIS A 127 6.54 13.75 3.84
CA HIS A 127 5.85 14.66 4.76
C HIS A 127 4.51 14.12 5.32
N ALA A 128 4.34 12.80 5.34
CA ALA A 128 3.11 12.14 5.78
C ALA A 128 2.82 12.39 7.27
N PHE A 129 1.55 12.42 7.63
CA PHE A 129 1.12 12.21 9.01
C PHE A 129 1.21 10.71 9.36
N CYS A 130 1.28 10.39 10.64
CA CYS A 130 1.36 8.98 11.08
C CYS A 130 0.19 8.15 10.54
N TYR A 131 -1.01 8.71 10.50
CA TYR A 131 -2.19 8.02 9.96
C TYR A 131 -2.08 7.76 8.45
N GLU A 132 -1.57 8.72 7.69
CA GLU A 132 -1.33 8.59 6.25
C GLU A 132 -0.25 7.52 5.98
N ALA A 133 0.83 7.51 6.78
CA ALA A 133 1.86 6.50 6.68
C ALA A 133 1.32 5.09 6.96
N LEU A 134 0.46 4.94 7.98
CA LEU A 134 -0.19 3.67 8.31
C LEU A 134 -1.15 3.23 7.19
N SER A 135 -1.90 4.15 6.59
CA SER A 135 -2.77 3.88 5.44
C SER A 135 -1.97 3.43 4.22
N GLN A 136 -0.82 4.05 3.99
CA GLN A 136 0.09 3.66 2.91
C GLN A 136 0.68 2.26 3.14
N MET A 137 1.07 1.93 4.38
CA MET A 137 1.50 0.57 4.74
C MET A 137 0.41 -0.46 4.43
N ALA A 138 -0.83 -0.18 4.86
CA ALA A 138 -1.96 -1.07 4.62
C ALA A 138 -2.25 -1.26 3.12
N SER A 139 -2.20 -0.19 2.33
CA SER A 139 -2.38 -0.23 0.88
C SER A 139 -1.28 -1.03 0.19
N THR A 140 -0.01 -0.77 0.51
CA THR A 140 1.13 -1.47 -0.10
C THR A 140 1.12 -2.97 0.22
N LEU A 141 0.69 -3.33 1.42
CA LEU A 141 0.62 -4.72 1.89
C LEU A 141 -0.72 -5.40 1.58
N ASN A 142 -1.61 -4.73 0.84
CA ASN A 142 -2.97 -5.19 0.54
C ASN A 142 -3.71 -5.73 1.79
N THR A 143 -3.67 -4.96 2.86
CA THR A 143 -4.23 -5.33 4.15
C THR A 143 -4.99 -4.15 4.78
N GLU A 144 -5.40 -4.31 6.03
CA GLU A 144 -6.11 -3.30 6.80
C GLU A 144 -5.35 -3.02 8.10
N PHE A 145 -5.71 -1.93 8.78
CA PHE A 145 -5.22 -1.68 10.13
C PHE A 145 -6.36 -1.41 11.10
N GLU A 146 -6.10 -1.73 12.36
CA GLU A 146 -7.02 -1.52 13.45
C GLU A 146 -6.31 -0.98 14.69
N PHE A 147 -6.98 -0.04 15.35
CA PHE A 147 -6.58 0.42 16.68
C PHE A 147 -7.45 -0.23 17.75
N ASN A 148 -6.82 -0.72 18.81
CA ASN A 148 -7.47 -1.13 20.04
C ASN A 148 -6.80 -0.39 21.20
N GLY A 149 -7.38 0.75 21.61
CA GLY A 149 -6.72 1.73 22.44
C GLY A 149 -5.44 2.23 21.76
N LYS A 150 -4.29 1.99 22.40
CA LYS A 150 -2.95 2.32 21.86
C LYS A 150 -2.24 1.12 21.21
N THR A 151 -2.91 -0.02 21.07
CA THR A 151 -2.36 -1.16 20.32
C THR A 151 -2.78 -1.07 18.87
N VAL A 152 -1.82 -1.14 17.95
CA VAL A 152 -2.06 -1.04 16.51
C VAL A 152 -1.76 -2.36 15.84
N SER A 153 -2.72 -2.88 15.11
CA SER A 153 -2.60 -4.10 14.32
C SER A 153 -2.66 -3.78 12.83
N LEU A 154 -1.84 -4.48 12.04
CA LEU A 154 -1.78 -4.37 10.58
C LEU A 154 -2.12 -5.73 9.97
N ARG A 155 -3.39 -5.97 9.75
CA ARG A 155 -3.94 -7.24 9.26
C ARG A 155 -5.37 -7.02 8.76
N LYS A 156 -5.89 -7.93 7.96
CA LYS A 156 -7.33 -7.92 7.65
C LYS A 156 -8.15 -8.06 8.93
N VAL A 157 -9.15 -7.19 9.08
CA VAL A 157 -10.00 -7.11 10.26
C VAL A 157 -11.24 -7.98 10.03
N GLU A 158 -11.21 -9.19 10.54
CA GLU A 158 -12.30 -10.16 10.42
C GLU A 158 -12.90 -10.43 11.79
N TYR A 159 -14.06 -9.83 12.06
CA TYR A 159 -14.83 -10.14 13.27
C TYR A 159 -15.69 -11.37 13.04
N ASN A 160 -15.74 -12.24 14.06
CA ASN A 160 -16.58 -13.44 14.06
C ASN A 160 -16.33 -14.41 12.88
N LYS A 161 -15.13 -14.48 12.32
CA LYS A 161 -14.79 -15.39 11.24
C LYS A 161 -15.22 -16.85 11.51
N ASN A 162 -15.03 -17.31 12.76
CA ASN A 162 -15.38 -18.67 13.18
C ASN A 162 -16.84 -18.85 13.60
N ASN A 163 -17.60 -17.76 13.72
CA ASN A 163 -19.01 -17.77 14.07
C ASN A 163 -19.72 -16.58 13.39
N PRO A 164 -19.83 -16.61 12.05
CA PRO A 164 -20.42 -15.52 11.30
C PRO A 164 -21.87 -15.28 11.74
N LEU A 165 -22.27 -14.01 11.78
CA LEU A 165 -23.65 -13.64 12.10
C LEU A 165 -24.58 -14.21 11.00
N PRO A 166 -25.58 -15.03 11.36
CA PRO A 166 -26.53 -15.51 10.38
C PRO A 166 -27.42 -14.36 9.93
N LEU A 167 -27.20 -13.86 8.73
CA LEU A 167 -28.00 -12.82 8.12
C LEU A 167 -28.99 -13.44 7.14
N SER A 168 -30.27 -13.15 7.28
CA SER A 168 -31.30 -13.60 6.36
C SER A 168 -32.38 -12.54 6.16
N TYR A 169 -33.21 -12.72 5.14
CA TYR A 169 -34.36 -11.85 4.93
C TYR A 169 -35.43 -12.04 6.03
N GLY A 170 -35.98 -10.95 6.47
CA GLY A 170 -37.08 -10.92 7.40
C GLY A 170 -36.85 -9.99 8.59
N ARG A 171 -37.94 -9.69 9.31
CA ARG A 171 -37.90 -8.78 10.46
C ARG A 171 -37.03 -9.37 11.58
N GLY A 172 -36.01 -8.65 11.98
CA GLY A 172 -35.06 -9.08 13.02
C GLY A 172 -33.90 -9.97 12.54
N ASN A 173 -33.83 -10.28 11.26
CA ASN A 173 -32.83 -11.18 10.69
C ASN A 173 -31.59 -10.46 10.08
N GLY A 174 -31.41 -9.18 10.37
CA GLY A 174 -30.20 -8.42 10.02
C GLY A 174 -30.25 -7.65 8.71
N PHE A 175 -31.02 -8.09 7.71
CA PHE A 175 -31.18 -7.33 6.47
C PHE A 175 -32.35 -6.36 6.54
N LYS A 176 -32.15 -5.13 6.06
CA LYS A 176 -33.25 -4.20 5.82
C LYS A 176 -34.11 -4.66 4.65
N PRO A 177 -35.43 -4.40 4.65
CA PRO A 177 -36.24 -4.62 3.46
C PRO A 177 -35.72 -3.81 2.27
N ASN A 178 -35.99 -4.27 1.06
CA ASN A 178 -35.53 -3.67 -0.21
C ASN A 178 -34.03 -3.84 -0.53
N VAL A 179 -33.39 -4.85 0.01
CA VAL A 179 -32.09 -5.29 -0.47
C VAL A 179 -32.29 -6.04 -1.79
N GLY A 180 -31.69 -5.55 -2.85
CA GLY A 180 -31.79 -6.11 -4.19
C GLY A 180 -30.49 -5.92 -4.96
N ARG A 181 -30.48 -6.37 -6.19
CA ARG A 181 -29.39 -6.09 -7.12
C ARG A 181 -29.57 -4.66 -7.67
N SER A 182 -28.57 -3.83 -7.47
CA SER A 182 -28.47 -2.52 -8.11
C SER A 182 -27.38 -2.53 -9.18
N ASN A 183 -27.50 -1.71 -10.21
CA ASN A 183 -26.39 -1.42 -11.10
C ASN A 183 -25.38 -0.54 -10.37
N TYR A 184 -24.13 -0.94 -10.39
CA TYR A 184 -23.04 -0.12 -9.90
C TYR A 184 -22.54 0.76 -11.06
N GLY A 185 -23.14 1.94 -11.19
CA GLY A 185 -22.75 2.93 -12.20
C GLY A 185 -23.42 2.76 -13.56
N ASP A 186 -23.15 3.74 -14.41
CA ASP A 186 -23.72 3.84 -15.76
C ASP A 186 -22.90 3.10 -16.83
N THR A 187 -21.75 2.52 -16.44
CA THR A 187 -20.86 1.81 -17.36
C THR A 187 -21.07 0.30 -17.30
N PRO A 188 -21.13 -0.38 -18.44
CA PRO A 188 -21.19 -1.83 -18.48
C PRO A 188 -19.88 -2.46 -17.96
N PRO A 189 -19.90 -3.74 -17.53
CA PRO A 189 -18.69 -4.45 -17.16
C PRO A 189 -17.68 -4.44 -18.31
N THR A 190 -16.40 -4.21 -17.96
CA THR A 190 -15.30 -4.22 -18.94
C THR A 190 -15.18 -5.60 -19.62
N GLU A 191 -15.15 -5.60 -20.92
CA GLU A 191 -14.98 -6.79 -21.77
C GLU A 191 -13.62 -6.84 -22.45
N ILE A 192 -13.03 -5.67 -22.73
CA ILE A 192 -11.70 -5.52 -23.32
C ILE A 192 -10.87 -4.65 -22.39
N LEU A 193 -9.73 -5.16 -21.94
CA LEU A 193 -8.82 -4.43 -21.07
C LEU A 193 -7.53 -4.11 -21.83
N TYR A 194 -7.25 -2.83 -22.04
CA TYR A 194 -5.97 -2.35 -22.53
C TYR A 194 -4.96 -2.30 -21.40
N VAL A 195 -3.77 -2.85 -21.63
CA VAL A 195 -2.69 -2.90 -20.63
C VAL A 195 -1.51 -2.12 -21.16
N GLN A 196 -1.13 -1.09 -20.44
CA GLN A 196 0.04 -0.27 -20.75
C GLN A 196 1.19 -0.66 -19.83
N GLY A 197 2.24 -1.24 -20.40
CA GLY A 197 3.49 -1.53 -19.68
C GLY A 197 4.42 -0.33 -19.63
N GLY A 198 5.52 -0.45 -18.88
CA GLY A 198 6.55 0.59 -18.78
C GLY A 198 7.39 0.72 -20.04
N SER A 199 8.02 1.88 -20.20
CA SER A 199 8.90 2.21 -21.33
C SER A 199 10.39 2.13 -20.98
N ASP A 200 10.72 2.01 -19.69
CA ASP A 200 12.10 2.02 -19.24
C ASP A 200 12.83 0.76 -19.67
N ASN A 201 14.12 0.90 -20.02
CA ASN A 201 14.99 -0.19 -20.45
C ASN A 201 14.52 -0.92 -21.74
N ILE A 202 13.75 -0.26 -22.57
CA ILE A 202 13.30 -0.79 -23.87
C ILE A 202 13.95 0.00 -25.00
N ASP A 203 14.63 -0.72 -25.90
CA ASP A 203 15.08 -0.17 -27.18
C ASP A 203 13.98 -0.35 -28.24
N PRO A 204 13.28 0.72 -28.63
CA PRO A 204 12.16 0.60 -29.56
C PRO A 204 12.56 0.05 -30.93
N SER A 205 13.81 0.28 -31.33
CA SER A 205 14.34 -0.18 -32.63
C SER A 205 14.51 -1.69 -32.70
N LYS A 206 14.80 -2.32 -31.55
CA LYS A 206 14.97 -3.77 -31.41
C LYS A 206 13.69 -4.47 -30.98
N TYR A 207 12.95 -3.87 -30.08
CA TYR A 207 11.72 -4.48 -29.53
C TYR A 207 10.48 -4.26 -30.42
N GLY A 208 10.45 -3.17 -31.19
CA GLY A 208 9.34 -2.83 -32.08
C GLY A 208 8.19 -2.08 -31.40
N SER A 209 8.38 -1.65 -30.14
CA SER A 209 7.48 -0.79 -29.40
C SER A 209 8.28 0.01 -28.37
N SER A 210 7.79 1.21 -28.03
CA SER A 210 8.36 2.03 -26.95
C SER A 210 7.94 1.59 -25.55
N GLU A 211 6.99 0.69 -25.44
CA GLU A 211 6.41 0.22 -24.20
C GLU A 211 6.40 -1.31 -24.16
N LEU A 212 6.47 -1.89 -22.95
CA LEU A 212 6.36 -3.33 -22.75
C LEU A 212 4.95 -3.79 -23.15
N LEU A 213 4.87 -4.74 -24.07
CA LEU A 213 3.63 -5.28 -24.61
C LEU A 213 3.28 -6.62 -23.98
N LEU A 214 1.99 -6.94 -23.97
CA LEU A 214 1.52 -8.30 -23.75
C LEU A 214 2.03 -9.24 -24.87
N PRO A 215 2.14 -10.55 -24.61
CA PRO A 215 2.38 -11.53 -25.67
C PRO A 215 1.29 -11.40 -26.78
N LYS A 216 1.71 -11.37 -28.04
CA LYS A 216 0.80 -11.17 -29.17
C LYS A 216 0.05 -12.45 -29.54
N SER A 217 -1.25 -12.35 -29.77
CA SER A 217 -2.11 -13.43 -30.26
C SER A 217 -1.99 -14.74 -29.45
N GLN A 218 -1.90 -14.62 -28.13
CA GLN A 218 -1.75 -15.77 -27.25
C GLN A 218 -3.00 -16.01 -26.41
N SER A 219 -3.32 -17.29 -26.22
CA SER A 219 -4.31 -17.73 -25.22
C SER A 219 -3.60 -17.99 -23.90
N ILE A 220 -4.04 -17.32 -22.85
CA ILE A 220 -3.46 -17.39 -21.51
C ILE A 220 -4.50 -18.01 -20.58
N ALA A 221 -4.13 -19.11 -19.93
CA ALA A 221 -4.93 -19.70 -18.87
C ALA A 221 -4.49 -19.09 -17.53
N PHE A 222 -5.44 -18.53 -16.79
CA PHE A 222 -5.21 -18.15 -15.41
C PHE A 222 -5.55 -19.32 -14.51
N ASP A 223 -4.57 -19.76 -13.73
CA ASP A 223 -4.77 -20.80 -12.72
C ASP A 223 -5.59 -20.24 -11.54
N GLY A 224 -6.18 -21.12 -10.75
CA GLY A 224 -7.09 -20.77 -9.66
C GLY A 224 -6.46 -20.00 -8.49
N VAL A 225 -5.17 -19.68 -8.53
CA VAL A 225 -4.51 -18.88 -7.48
C VAL A 225 -5.10 -17.47 -7.38
N TYR A 226 -5.62 -16.94 -8.49
CA TYR A 226 -6.28 -15.63 -8.55
C TYR A 226 -7.81 -15.71 -8.47
N PHE A 227 -8.36 -16.91 -8.48
CA PHE A 227 -9.79 -17.17 -8.38
C PHE A 227 -9.98 -18.18 -7.27
N GLU A 228 -9.96 -17.70 -6.02
CA GLU A 228 -10.36 -18.51 -4.87
C GLU A 228 -11.86 -18.82 -4.96
N ASP A 229 -12.20 -19.73 -5.86
CA ASP A 229 -13.44 -20.48 -5.72
C ASP A 229 -13.21 -21.54 -4.65
N GLU A 230 -14.19 -21.80 -3.80
CA GLU A 230 -14.14 -22.81 -2.73
C GLU A 230 -13.74 -24.21 -3.21
N GLU A 231 -13.77 -24.43 -4.50
CA GLU A 231 -13.46 -25.72 -5.18
C GLU A 231 -12.01 -25.82 -5.72
N GLY A 232 -11.20 -24.75 -5.63
CA GLY A 232 -9.84 -24.72 -6.17
C GLY A 232 -9.79 -24.71 -7.70
N PHE A 233 -8.58 -24.55 -8.25
CA PHE A 233 -8.36 -24.59 -9.70
C PHE A 233 -8.47 -26.03 -10.23
N ASN A 234 -9.33 -26.20 -11.24
CA ASN A 234 -9.34 -27.38 -12.09
C ASN A 234 -9.48 -26.99 -13.56
N ALA A 235 -9.19 -27.91 -14.48
CA ALA A 235 -9.25 -27.63 -15.93
C ALA A 235 -10.65 -27.24 -16.43
N GLU A 236 -11.70 -27.58 -15.69
CA GLU A 236 -13.09 -27.23 -16.02
C GLU A 236 -13.42 -25.79 -15.61
N ASN A 237 -12.76 -25.26 -14.56
CA ASN A 237 -12.95 -23.90 -14.06
C ASN A 237 -11.91 -22.91 -14.61
N ALA A 238 -10.95 -23.37 -15.40
CA ALA A 238 -9.95 -22.50 -15.99
C ALA A 238 -10.59 -21.41 -16.86
N ARG A 239 -10.19 -20.17 -16.59
CA ARG A 239 -10.60 -19.02 -17.42
C ARG A 239 -9.51 -18.73 -18.44
N PHE A 240 -9.88 -18.74 -19.70
CA PHE A 240 -8.97 -18.44 -20.79
C PHE A 240 -9.16 -17.00 -21.26
N TYR A 241 -8.04 -16.33 -21.43
CA TYR A 241 -7.97 -14.99 -21.97
C TYR A 241 -7.14 -15.01 -23.24
N VAL A 242 -7.46 -14.14 -24.17
CA VAL A 242 -6.72 -14.00 -25.41
C VAL A 242 -6.23 -12.57 -25.55
N THR A 243 -4.97 -12.40 -25.93
CA THR A 243 -4.38 -11.11 -26.27
C THR A 243 -4.62 -10.80 -27.74
N ASP A 244 -4.62 -9.50 -28.08
CA ASP A 244 -4.75 -9.07 -29.48
C ASP A 244 -3.45 -9.34 -30.28
N ASP A 245 -3.50 -9.06 -31.56
CA ASP A 245 -2.40 -9.24 -32.52
C ASP A 245 -1.29 -8.19 -32.34
N LEU A 246 -1.55 -7.09 -31.67
CA LEU A 246 -0.60 -6.03 -31.37
C LEU A 246 0.01 -6.14 -29.97
N GLY A 247 -0.66 -6.83 -29.03
CA GLY A 247 -0.22 -7.00 -27.64
C GLY A 247 -0.63 -5.84 -26.72
N PHE A 248 -1.66 -5.08 -27.08
CA PHE A 248 -2.13 -3.97 -26.26
C PHE A 248 -3.32 -4.32 -25.38
N SER A 249 -4.11 -5.31 -25.75
CA SER A 249 -5.31 -5.65 -25.03
C SER A 249 -5.47 -7.14 -24.74
N ILE A 250 -6.28 -7.43 -23.73
CA ILE A 250 -6.64 -8.77 -23.30
C ILE A 250 -8.15 -8.84 -23.07
N ARG A 251 -8.77 -9.95 -23.47
CA ARG A 251 -10.20 -10.22 -23.27
C ARG A 251 -10.44 -11.68 -22.92
N ARG A 252 -11.60 -11.98 -22.37
CA ARG A 252 -12.00 -13.38 -22.15
C ARG A 252 -12.26 -14.06 -23.48
N GLN A 253 -11.70 -15.26 -23.62
CA GLN A 253 -11.85 -16.07 -24.84
C GLN A 253 -13.21 -16.79 -24.89
N ASP A 254 -13.72 -17.19 -23.72
CA ASP A 254 -14.92 -18.04 -23.55
C ASP A 254 -16.23 -17.24 -23.51
N LYS A 255 -16.19 -15.91 -23.67
CA LYS A 255 -17.37 -15.06 -23.66
C LYS A 255 -17.55 -14.32 -24.99
N GLU A 256 -18.79 -14.32 -25.48
CA GLU A 256 -19.17 -13.39 -26.52
C GLU A 256 -19.13 -11.96 -25.98
N LEU A 257 -18.58 -11.06 -26.77
CA LEU A 257 -18.55 -9.63 -26.49
C LEU A 257 -19.94 -9.06 -26.77
N THR A 258 -20.49 -8.36 -25.81
CA THR A 258 -21.87 -7.83 -25.91
C THR A 258 -21.91 -6.31 -26.02
N SER A 259 -21.18 -5.63 -25.15
CA SER A 259 -21.15 -4.18 -25.08
C SER A 259 -19.90 -3.57 -25.69
N LEU A 260 -18.86 -4.38 -25.91
CA LEU A 260 -17.50 -3.95 -26.28
C LEU A 260 -16.93 -2.88 -25.32
N ALA A 261 -17.34 -2.95 -24.05
CA ALA A 261 -16.89 -2.01 -23.04
C ALA A 261 -15.39 -2.16 -22.79
N GLU A 262 -14.69 -1.06 -22.93
CA GLU A 262 -13.25 -0.96 -22.83
C GLU A 262 -12.83 -0.31 -21.51
N SER A 263 -11.66 -0.71 -21.00
CA SER A 263 -10.99 -0.05 -19.89
C SER A 263 -9.48 -0.13 -20.09
N SER A 264 -8.72 0.59 -19.28
CA SER A 264 -7.27 0.56 -19.31
C SER A 264 -6.69 0.25 -17.94
N LEU A 265 -5.56 -0.44 -17.92
CA LEU A 265 -4.75 -0.71 -16.74
C LEU A 265 -3.35 -0.17 -16.98
N ASP A 266 -2.94 0.76 -16.14
CA ASP A 266 -1.59 1.30 -16.13
C ASP A 266 -0.67 0.35 -15.35
N CYS A 267 0.30 -0.23 -16.06
CA CYS A 267 1.36 -1.07 -15.54
C CYS A 267 2.75 -0.48 -15.88
N SER A 268 2.86 0.84 -15.93
CA SER A 268 4.09 1.54 -16.30
C SER A 268 5.27 1.30 -15.36
N ASP A 269 5.02 0.78 -14.16
CA ASP A 269 6.05 0.32 -13.21
C ASP A 269 6.63 -1.07 -13.57
N ILE A 270 6.01 -1.78 -14.53
CA ILE A 270 6.48 -3.06 -15.05
C ILE A 270 7.28 -2.82 -16.33
N TYR A 271 8.60 -2.95 -16.22
CA TYR A 271 9.55 -2.81 -17.31
C TYR A 271 10.72 -3.79 -17.13
N PRO A 272 11.52 -4.06 -18.17
CA PRO A 272 12.65 -4.97 -18.07
C PRO A 272 13.67 -4.49 -17.03
N LYS A 273 13.78 -5.21 -15.92
CA LYS A 273 14.73 -4.96 -14.84
C LYS A 273 15.10 -6.27 -14.17
N ARG A 274 16.27 -6.31 -13.54
CA ARG A 274 16.67 -7.44 -12.72
C ARG A 274 16.87 -7.00 -11.28
N VAL A 275 16.35 -7.75 -10.36
CA VAL A 275 16.69 -7.65 -8.95
C VAL A 275 17.89 -8.54 -8.69
N GLY A 276 18.99 -7.96 -8.20
CA GLY A 276 20.23 -8.64 -7.86
C GLY A 276 20.56 -8.51 -6.39
N GLU A 277 21.59 -9.23 -5.95
CA GLU A 277 22.09 -9.17 -4.59
C GLU A 277 23.56 -8.74 -4.58
N ILE A 278 23.86 -7.72 -3.77
CA ILE A 278 25.25 -7.28 -3.61
C ILE A 278 26.00 -8.30 -2.76
N SER A 279 26.88 -9.06 -3.39
CA SER A 279 27.71 -10.08 -2.74
C SER A 279 28.88 -9.47 -1.98
N SER A 280 29.47 -8.38 -2.52
CA SER A 280 30.55 -7.65 -1.87
C SER A 280 30.67 -6.22 -2.38
N VAL A 281 31.30 -5.37 -1.56
CA VAL A 281 31.60 -3.97 -1.89
C VAL A 281 33.07 -3.71 -1.62
N VAL A 282 33.76 -3.13 -2.59
CA VAL A 282 35.16 -2.75 -2.48
C VAL A 282 35.29 -1.23 -2.63
N CYS A 283 35.93 -0.57 -1.66
CA CYS A 283 36.25 0.84 -1.78
C CYS A 283 37.47 1.04 -2.69
N VAL A 284 37.25 1.65 -3.85
CA VAL A 284 38.30 1.92 -4.84
C VAL A 284 39.01 3.25 -4.56
N ASP A 285 38.25 4.28 -4.27
CA ASP A 285 38.75 5.63 -3.93
C ASP A 285 37.88 6.25 -2.84
N LYS A 286 38.44 6.31 -1.62
CA LYS A 286 37.74 6.83 -0.45
C LYS A 286 37.48 8.32 -0.53
N ASP A 287 38.37 9.07 -1.15
CA ASP A 287 38.28 10.54 -1.22
C ASP A 287 37.23 10.98 -2.26
N LYS A 288 37.05 10.18 -3.31
CA LYS A 288 36.06 10.39 -4.36
C LYS A 288 34.76 9.60 -4.11
N HIS A 289 34.72 8.81 -3.07
CA HIS A 289 33.56 7.93 -2.75
C HIS A 289 33.23 6.95 -3.87
N PHE A 290 34.26 6.36 -4.51
CA PHE A 290 34.08 5.34 -5.54
C PHE A 290 34.14 3.94 -4.92
N TYR A 291 33.13 3.14 -5.25
CA TYR A 291 32.99 1.77 -4.76
C TYR A 291 32.66 0.84 -5.91
N ASP A 292 33.31 -0.31 -5.93
CA ASP A 292 32.90 -1.43 -6.79
C ASP A 292 31.89 -2.28 -6.02
N ILE A 293 30.76 -2.59 -6.66
CA ILE A 293 29.76 -3.52 -6.16
C ILE A 293 29.81 -4.79 -7.00
N ILE A 294 29.81 -5.94 -6.34
CA ILE A 294 29.90 -7.25 -6.98
C ILE A 294 28.62 -8.02 -6.71
N ASP A 295 27.99 -8.50 -7.77
CA ASP A 295 26.83 -9.39 -7.72
C ASP A 295 27.20 -10.75 -8.33
N ASN A 296 27.45 -11.75 -7.49
CA ASN A 296 27.77 -13.10 -7.90
C ASN A 296 26.56 -13.90 -8.40
N SER A 297 25.36 -13.36 -8.28
CA SER A 297 24.13 -14.00 -8.74
C SER A 297 23.85 -13.72 -10.23
N ILE A 298 24.65 -12.88 -10.89
CA ILE A 298 24.55 -12.65 -12.33
C ILE A 298 24.98 -13.92 -13.08
N PRO A 299 24.10 -14.54 -13.90
CA PRO A 299 24.45 -15.71 -14.69
C PRO A 299 25.58 -15.41 -15.68
N GLU A 300 26.50 -16.36 -15.88
CA GLU A 300 27.66 -16.19 -16.80
C GLU A 300 27.24 -15.86 -18.24
N ASN A 301 26.06 -16.30 -18.67
CA ASN A 301 25.55 -16.04 -20.02
C ASN A 301 24.83 -14.69 -20.14
N LEU A 302 24.65 -13.95 -19.06
CA LEU A 302 24.04 -12.64 -19.07
C LEU A 302 25.11 -11.55 -19.05
N ASP A 303 25.16 -10.79 -20.13
CA ASP A 303 26.07 -9.67 -20.31
C ASP A 303 25.27 -8.39 -20.52
N TYR A 304 25.29 -7.53 -19.53
CA TYR A 304 24.51 -6.29 -19.57
C TYR A 304 25.04 -5.28 -20.60
N GLU A 305 26.32 -5.35 -21.01
CA GLU A 305 26.80 -4.48 -22.09
C GLU A 305 26.01 -4.70 -23.39
N LYS A 306 25.54 -5.93 -23.62
CA LYS A 306 24.71 -6.25 -24.79
C LYS A 306 23.26 -5.76 -24.68
N CYS A 307 22.85 -5.36 -23.49
CA CYS A 307 21.50 -4.85 -23.21
C CYS A 307 21.46 -3.33 -23.14
N LEU A 308 22.61 -2.66 -23.23
CA LEU A 308 22.64 -1.20 -23.19
C LEU A 308 21.93 -0.59 -24.40
N ILE A 309 21.21 0.48 -24.15
CA ILE A 309 20.56 1.32 -25.15
C ILE A 309 21.53 2.45 -25.51
N ASP A 310 21.72 2.72 -26.80
CA ASP A 310 22.64 3.74 -27.25
C ASP A 310 22.31 5.12 -26.68
N GLY A 311 23.26 5.71 -25.98
CA GLY A 311 23.08 7.01 -25.30
C GLY A 311 22.58 6.94 -23.86
N GLU A 312 22.25 5.75 -23.36
CA GLU A 312 21.84 5.54 -21.97
C GLU A 312 23.00 5.00 -21.13
N THR A 313 22.98 5.30 -19.84
CA THR A 313 23.91 4.75 -18.85
C THR A 313 23.22 3.71 -18.00
N MET A 314 23.97 2.65 -17.64
CA MET A 314 23.44 1.67 -16.70
C MET A 314 23.29 2.30 -15.33
N THR A 315 22.18 2.01 -14.67
CA THR A 315 21.89 2.49 -13.32
C THR A 315 21.61 1.34 -12.36
N VAL A 316 21.90 1.57 -11.09
CA VAL A 316 21.53 0.68 -9.97
C VAL A 316 20.66 1.43 -9.00
N ILE A 317 19.49 0.86 -8.70
CA ILE A 317 18.57 1.37 -7.69
C ILE A 317 18.68 0.46 -6.47
N PHE A 318 19.15 1.01 -5.36
CA PHE A 318 19.23 0.25 -4.10
C PHE A 318 17.82 0.00 -3.55
N GLN A 319 17.51 -1.27 -3.30
CA GLN A 319 16.20 -1.67 -2.75
C GLN A 319 16.19 -1.64 -1.22
N THR A 320 17.31 -1.87 -0.56
CA THR A 320 17.44 -2.02 0.89
C THR A 320 18.51 -1.10 1.49
N GLY A 321 18.51 -0.97 2.81
CA GLY A 321 19.50 -0.21 3.57
C GLY A 321 19.32 1.32 3.48
N MET A 322 20.35 2.06 3.90
CA MET A 322 20.31 3.53 3.96
C MET A 322 20.20 4.21 2.60
N LEU A 323 20.53 3.51 1.52
CA LEU A 323 20.47 4.01 0.15
C LEU A 323 19.18 3.60 -0.56
N ALA A 324 18.26 2.91 0.09
CA ALA A 324 17.00 2.45 -0.50
C ALA A 324 16.27 3.57 -1.27
N GLY A 325 15.84 3.27 -2.49
CA GLY A 325 15.19 4.20 -3.41
C GLY A 325 16.12 5.22 -4.08
N LYS A 326 17.44 5.13 -3.86
CA LYS A 326 18.41 5.97 -4.57
C LYS A 326 18.96 5.24 -5.78
N GLU A 327 19.08 5.99 -6.85
CA GLU A 327 19.63 5.56 -8.13
C GLU A 327 21.03 6.11 -8.32
N PHE A 328 21.93 5.27 -8.86
CA PHE A 328 23.31 5.63 -9.17
C PHE A 328 23.68 5.13 -10.57
N GLU A 329 24.32 5.97 -11.33
CA GLU A 329 24.98 5.56 -12.57
C GLU A 329 26.16 4.66 -12.25
N VAL A 330 26.28 3.54 -12.97
CA VAL A 330 27.36 2.57 -12.78
C VAL A 330 28.01 2.22 -14.10
N LYS A 331 29.29 1.87 -14.05
CA LYS A 331 29.97 1.26 -15.15
C LYS A 331 30.03 -0.24 -14.93
N TYR A 332 29.48 -0.99 -15.86
CA TYR A 332 29.42 -2.44 -15.79
C TYR A 332 30.68 -3.09 -16.36
N TYR A 333 31.13 -4.14 -15.71
CA TYR A 333 32.22 -5.01 -16.19
C TYR A 333 31.80 -6.46 -16.05
N HIS A 334 31.70 -7.17 -17.16
CA HIS A 334 31.39 -8.60 -17.14
C HIS A 334 32.62 -9.42 -16.70
N ASN A 335 32.43 -10.50 -15.93
CA ASN A 335 33.49 -11.37 -15.41
C ASN A 335 34.45 -11.90 -16.50
N SER A 336 34.00 -12.05 -17.75
CA SER A 336 34.84 -12.50 -18.86
C SER A 336 35.97 -11.55 -19.21
N ILE A 337 35.89 -10.27 -18.81
CA ILE A 337 36.91 -9.25 -19.06
C ILE A 337 37.83 -8.97 -17.86
N LEU A 338 37.53 -9.63 -16.72
CA LEU A 338 38.34 -9.51 -15.51
C LEU A 338 39.38 -10.63 -15.41
N ASN A 339 40.52 -10.32 -14.84
CA ASN A 339 41.49 -11.31 -14.35
C ASN A 339 41.00 -11.89 -13.00
N PRO A 340 41.58 -13.02 -12.55
CA PRO A 340 41.24 -13.60 -11.24
C PRO A 340 41.48 -12.69 -10.04
N ASP A 341 42.31 -11.68 -10.16
CA ASP A 341 42.62 -10.66 -9.16
C ASP A 341 41.65 -9.46 -9.21
N GLY A 342 40.64 -9.50 -10.09
CA GLY A 342 39.68 -8.43 -10.28
C GLY A 342 40.14 -7.27 -11.18
N SER A 343 41.39 -7.30 -11.70
CA SER A 343 41.84 -6.30 -12.64
C SER A 343 41.27 -6.57 -14.04
N LEU A 344 41.10 -5.49 -14.85
CA LEU A 344 40.66 -5.62 -16.23
C LEU A 344 41.71 -6.39 -17.04
N LYS A 345 41.27 -7.38 -17.82
CA LYS A 345 42.10 -7.97 -18.85
C LYS A 345 42.49 -6.85 -19.80
N SER A 346 43.77 -6.70 -20.08
CA SER A 346 44.24 -5.73 -21.08
C SER A 346 43.51 -5.99 -22.39
N ALA A 347 42.95 -4.94 -22.98
CA ALA A 347 42.45 -5.01 -24.34
C ALA A 347 43.64 -5.44 -25.25
N ALA A 348 43.47 -6.55 -25.93
CA ALA A 348 44.39 -6.98 -26.95
C ALA A 348 44.24 -6.08 -28.19
#